data_363e0545d962254c808fe592875da2f3
#
_entry.id   363e0545d962254c808fe592875da2f3
#
_cell.length_a   1.000
_cell.length_b   1.000
_cell.length_c   1.000
_cell.angle_alpha   90.00
_cell.angle_beta   90.00
_cell.angle_gamma   90.00
#
_symmetry.space_group_name_H-M   'P 1'
#
loop_
_entity.id
_entity.type
_entity.pdbx_description
1 polymer ?
#
loop_
_entity_poly.entity_id
_entity_poly.type
_entity_poly.pdbx_seq_one_letter_code
_entity_poly.pdbx_strand_id
1 'polypeptide(L)'
;EIRRGKTYDAIIMDPPSYGRGPGGEVWKLEESLYPFVKLCAGVLSDKPLFVLINSYTTGLAPSVLGYLLHLLVAEKYGGTVSWDELGLPVSATGMALPCGATGRWFSE
;
A
#
# COMPACT_ATOMS: atom_id res chain seq x y z
N GLU A 1 -2.61 0.15 -17.18
CA GLU A 1 -1.28 0.71 -17.44
C GLU A 1 -0.26 -0.36 -17.89
N ILE A 2 -0.36 -1.58 -17.36
CA ILE A 2 0.50 -2.68 -17.82
C ILE A 2 0.33 -2.91 -19.32
N ARG A 3 -0.90 -2.87 -19.82
CA ARG A 3 -1.19 -3.02 -21.25
C ARG A 3 -0.60 -1.92 -22.11
N ARG A 4 -0.46 -0.71 -21.56
CA ARG A 4 0.11 0.43 -22.27
C ARG A 4 1.63 0.40 -22.27
N GLY A 5 2.25 -0.49 -21.50
CA GLY A 5 3.69 -0.52 -21.34
C GLY A 5 4.27 0.67 -20.59
N LYS A 6 3.42 1.45 -19.92
CA LYS A 6 3.87 2.60 -19.13
C LYS A 6 4.40 2.17 -17.79
N THR A 7 5.42 2.85 -17.29
CA THR A 7 5.99 2.62 -15.98
C THR A 7 6.03 3.93 -15.18
N TYR A 8 6.14 3.78 -13.87
CA TYR A 8 6.10 4.90 -12.94
C TYR A 8 7.22 4.80 -11.93
N ASP A 9 7.77 5.93 -11.55
CA ASP A 9 8.85 5.98 -10.56
C ASP A 9 8.35 5.93 -9.13
N ALA A 10 7.08 6.22 -8.91
CA ALA A 10 6.48 6.22 -7.58
C ALA A 10 5.00 5.85 -7.67
N ILE A 11 4.51 5.17 -6.65
CA ILE A 11 3.10 4.77 -6.56
C ILE A 11 2.60 5.08 -5.16
N ILE A 12 1.42 5.70 -5.08
CA ILE A 12 0.68 5.88 -3.85
C ILE A 12 -0.62 5.10 -4.00
N MET A 13 -0.88 4.20 -3.06
CA MET A 13 -2.06 3.35 -3.06
C MET A 13 -2.92 3.63 -1.84
N ASP A 14 -4.21 3.78 -2.07
CA ASP A 14 -5.19 4.01 -1.01
C ASP A 14 -6.43 3.16 -1.31
N PRO A 15 -6.27 1.81 -1.30
CA PRO A 15 -7.37 0.92 -1.68
C PRO A 15 -8.50 0.93 -0.66
N PRO A 16 -9.75 0.84 -1.14
CA PRO A 16 -10.90 0.78 -0.23
C PRO A 16 -10.96 -0.55 0.51
N SER A 17 -11.64 -0.55 1.65
CA SER A 17 -11.88 -1.80 2.41
C SER A 17 -12.83 -2.73 1.68
N TYR A 18 -13.81 -2.17 0.97
CA TYR A 18 -14.84 -2.90 0.28
C TYR A 18 -15.36 -2.09 -0.91
N GLY A 19 -15.77 -2.76 -1.97
CA GLY A 19 -16.36 -2.11 -3.12
C GLY A 19 -16.87 -3.11 -4.14
N ARG A 20 -17.62 -2.62 -5.14
CA ARG A 20 -18.10 -3.42 -6.25
C ARG A 20 -17.71 -2.78 -7.57
N GLY A 21 -17.28 -3.61 -8.52
CA GLY A 21 -16.98 -3.16 -9.87
C GLY A 21 -18.24 -3.11 -10.73
N PRO A 22 -18.14 -2.50 -11.93
CA PRO A 22 -19.28 -2.36 -12.83
C PRO A 22 -19.85 -3.70 -13.35
N GLY A 23 -19.05 -4.76 -13.33
CA GLY A 23 -19.48 -6.09 -13.72
C GLY A 23 -20.02 -6.94 -12.57
N GLY A 24 -20.24 -6.34 -11.38
CA GLY A 24 -20.68 -7.04 -10.20
C GLY A 24 -19.56 -7.66 -9.36
N GLU A 25 -18.30 -7.43 -9.73
CA GLU A 25 -17.15 -7.91 -8.96
C GLU A 25 -17.15 -7.29 -7.57
N VAL A 26 -16.78 -8.08 -6.58
CA VAL A 26 -16.70 -7.63 -5.19
C VAL A 26 -15.24 -7.47 -4.80
N TRP A 27 -14.89 -6.27 -4.33
CA TRP A 27 -13.58 -5.99 -3.76
C TRP A 27 -13.66 -6.14 -2.25
N LYS A 28 -12.80 -6.98 -1.69
CA LYS A 28 -12.55 -7.08 -0.25
C LYS A 28 -11.06 -6.98 -0.03
N LEU A 29 -10.64 -6.04 0.79
CA LEU A 29 -9.22 -5.76 0.97
C LEU A 29 -8.44 -6.99 1.44
N GLU A 30 -8.97 -7.74 2.40
CA GLU A 30 -8.31 -8.91 2.95
C GLU A 30 -8.06 -10.02 1.92
N GLU A 31 -8.86 -10.07 0.86
CA GLU A 31 -8.71 -11.07 -0.20
C GLU A 31 -7.94 -10.54 -1.40
N SER A 32 -8.04 -9.25 -1.66
CA SER A 32 -7.58 -8.63 -2.90
C SER A 32 -6.28 -7.85 -2.77
N LEU A 33 -5.82 -7.63 -1.54
CA LEU A 33 -4.66 -6.74 -1.30
C LEU A 33 -3.38 -7.26 -1.95
N TYR A 34 -3.03 -8.52 -1.75
CA TYR A 34 -1.81 -9.09 -2.31
C TYR A 34 -1.82 -9.04 -3.85
N PRO A 35 -2.85 -9.53 -4.55
CA PRO A 35 -2.89 -9.43 -6.01
C PRO A 35 -2.87 -8.00 -6.52
N PHE A 36 -3.53 -7.08 -5.81
CA PHE A 36 -3.56 -5.68 -6.20
C PHE A 36 -2.18 -5.03 -6.08
N VAL A 37 -1.49 -5.23 -4.97
CA VAL A 37 -0.14 -4.68 -4.78
C VAL A 37 0.82 -5.29 -5.79
N LYS A 38 0.71 -6.58 -6.06
CA LYS A 38 1.52 -7.26 -7.07
C LYS A 38 1.30 -6.65 -8.46
N LEU A 39 0.05 -6.38 -8.81
CA LEU A 39 -0.27 -5.76 -10.08
C LEU A 39 0.32 -4.35 -10.19
N CYS A 40 0.18 -3.55 -9.13
CA CYS A 40 0.73 -2.20 -9.10
C CYS A 40 2.27 -2.21 -9.16
N ALA A 41 2.91 -3.16 -8.49
CA ALA A 41 4.36 -3.28 -8.55
C ALA A 41 4.86 -3.58 -9.96
N GLY A 42 4.04 -4.22 -10.80
CA GLY A 42 4.36 -4.50 -12.19
C GLY A 42 4.48 -3.27 -13.08
N VAL A 43 4.02 -2.10 -12.65
CA VAL A 43 4.17 -0.85 -13.40
C VAL A 43 5.28 0.05 -12.86
N LEU A 44 6.09 -0.42 -11.91
CA LEU A 44 7.26 0.32 -11.45
C LEU A 44 8.34 0.34 -12.53
N SER A 45 9.01 1.49 -12.65
CA SER A 45 10.15 1.65 -13.56
C SER A 45 11.35 0.83 -13.08
N ASP A 46 12.44 0.85 -13.84
CA ASP A 46 13.67 0.15 -13.48
C ASP A 46 14.35 0.76 -12.26
N LYS A 47 14.12 2.04 -12.00
CA LYS A 47 14.69 2.76 -10.87
C LYS A 47 13.61 3.52 -10.13
N PRO A 48 12.70 2.80 -9.44
CA PRO A 48 11.61 3.47 -8.73
C PRO A 48 12.12 4.22 -7.51
N LEU A 49 11.39 5.26 -7.12
CA LEU A 49 11.74 6.13 -6.00
C LEU A 49 11.07 5.69 -4.70
N PHE A 50 9.76 5.47 -4.73
CA PHE A 50 9.03 5.05 -3.54
C PHE A 50 7.70 4.39 -3.89
N VAL A 51 7.17 3.64 -2.91
CA VAL A 51 5.82 3.08 -2.94
C VAL A 51 5.19 3.31 -1.57
N LEU A 52 3.98 3.82 -1.54
CA LEU A 52 3.24 4.11 -0.33
C LEU A 52 1.88 3.44 -0.39
N ILE A 53 1.52 2.73 0.68
CA ILE A 53 0.19 2.11 0.80
C ILE A 53 -0.44 2.59 2.10
N ASN A 54 -1.65 3.13 2.00
CA ASN A 54 -2.46 3.46 3.17
C ASN A 54 -3.70 2.60 3.19
N SER A 55 -4.13 2.18 4.37
CA SER A 55 -5.35 1.42 4.56
C SER A 55 -6.06 1.89 5.81
N TYR A 56 -7.37 2.05 5.70
CA TYR A 56 -8.23 2.44 6.83
C TYR A 56 -9.09 1.28 7.30
N THR A 57 -8.75 0.06 6.91
CA THR A 57 -9.49 -1.15 7.27
C THR A 57 -9.21 -1.54 8.71
N THR A 58 -10.27 -1.67 9.51
CA THR A 58 -10.16 -2.13 10.89
C THR A 58 -9.60 -3.55 10.94
N GLY A 59 -8.63 -3.78 11.81
CA GLY A 59 -8.06 -5.10 12.03
C GLY A 59 -6.89 -5.44 11.09
N LEU A 60 -6.55 -4.56 10.14
CA LEU A 60 -5.38 -4.78 9.30
C LEU A 60 -4.14 -4.22 9.99
N ALA A 61 -3.21 -5.11 10.35
CA ALA A 61 -1.98 -4.69 11.01
C ALA A 61 -1.04 -3.98 10.02
N PRO A 62 -0.36 -2.89 10.45
CA PRO A 62 0.60 -2.21 9.58
C PRO A 62 1.72 -3.11 9.05
N SER A 63 2.14 -4.11 9.83
CA SER A 63 3.18 -5.05 9.43
C SER A 63 2.80 -5.87 8.19
N VAL A 64 1.51 -6.07 7.94
CA VAL A 64 1.04 -6.75 6.72
C VAL A 64 1.43 -5.93 5.48
N LEU A 65 1.23 -4.62 5.53
CA LEU A 65 1.63 -3.73 4.44
C LEU A 65 3.14 -3.75 4.24
N GLY A 66 3.90 -3.71 5.32
CA GLY A 66 5.36 -3.81 5.26
C GLY A 66 5.82 -5.12 4.66
N TYR A 67 5.20 -6.22 5.05
CA TYR A 67 5.53 -7.55 4.54
C TYR A 67 5.28 -7.64 3.03
N LEU A 68 4.14 -7.12 2.55
CA LEU A 68 3.83 -7.11 1.13
C LEU A 68 4.83 -6.28 0.33
N LEU A 69 5.21 -5.11 0.83
CA LEU A 69 6.21 -4.28 0.17
C LEU A 69 7.59 -4.95 0.15
N HIS A 70 7.93 -5.65 1.22
CA HIS A 70 9.17 -6.42 1.23
C HIS A 70 9.18 -7.50 0.14
N LEU A 71 8.13 -8.30 0.08
CA LEU A 71 8.05 -9.40 -0.89
C LEU A 71 7.95 -8.92 -2.33
N LEU A 72 7.17 -7.86 -2.59
CA LEU A 72 6.80 -7.48 -3.94
C LEU A 72 7.67 -6.36 -4.51
N VAL A 73 8.38 -5.62 -3.67
CA VAL A 73 9.19 -4.48 -4.11
C VAL A 73 10.64 -4.61 -3.63
N ALA A 74 10.86 -4.71 -2.33
CA ALA A 74 12.22 -4.68 -1.78
C ALA A 74 13.08 -5.84 -2.25
N GLU A 75 12.51 -7.03 -2.43
CA GLU A 75 13.27 -8.18 -2.92
C GLU A 75 13.82 -7.96 -4.32
N LYS A 76 13.11 -7.18 -5.14
CA LYS A 76 13.54 -6.90 -6.50
C LYS A 76 14.46 -5.67 -6.59
N TYR A 77 14.14 -4.62 -5.85
CA TYR A 77 14.80 -3.31 -5.98
C TYR A 77 15.72 -2.95 -4.83
N GLY A 78 15.72 -3.71 -3.75
CA GLY A 78 16.41 -3.31 -2.53
C GLY A 78 15.65 -2.22 -1.80
N GLY A 79 16.35 -1.33 -1.14
CA GLY A 79 15.73 -0.21 -0.44
C GLY A 79 15.26 -0.54 0.97
N THR A 80 14.48 0.37 1.54
CA THR A 80 14.03 0.29 2.93
C THR A 80 12.51 0.24 3.00
N VAL A 81 11.99 -0.71 3.78
CA VAL A 81 10.56 -0.84 4.08
C VAL A 81 10.30 -0.41 5.52
N SER A 82 9.26 0.37 5.72
CA SER A 82 8.79 0.73 7.05
C SER A 82 7.26 0.71 7.08
N TRP A 83 6.69 0.61 8.29
CA TRP A 83 5.25 0.60 8.47
C TRP A 83 4.90 1.21 9.82
N ASP A 84 3.69 1.79 9.90
CA ASP A 84 3.20 2.45 11.09
C ASP A 84 1.68 2.51 11.10
N GLU A 85 1.11 2.79 12.26
CA GLU A 85 -0.29 3.16 12.35
C GLU A 85 -0.47 4.60 11.87
N LEU A 86 -1.57 4.83 11.13
CA LEU A 86 -2.02 6.19 10.84
C LEU A 86 -2.86 6.66 12.01
N GLY A 87 -2.64 7.88 12.47
CA GLY A 87 -3.37 8.46 13.57
C GLY A 87 -3.76 9.90 13.31
N LEU A 88 -4.93 10.29 13.85
CA LEU A 88 -5.36 11.69 13.87
C LEU A 88 -4.90 12.29 15.20
N PRO A 89 -4.13 13.38 15.19
CA PRO A 89 -3.71 13.99 16.46
C PRO A 89 -4.91 14.54 17.22
N VAL A 90 -4.91 14.26 18.53
CA VAL A 90 -5.95 14.73 19.44
C VAL A 90 -5.32 15.78 20.34
N SER A 91 -5.63 17.05 20.12
CA SER A 91 -5.00 18.16 20.82
C SER A 91 -5.24 18.15 22.34
N ALA A 92 -6.41 17.65 22.76
CA ALA A 92 -6.75 17.61 24.18
C ALA A 92 -5.92 16.63 25.00
N THR A 93 -5.41 15.56 24.39
CA THR A 93 -4.66 14.52 25.10
C THR A 93 -3.19 14.45 24.70
N GLY A 94 -2.80 15.09 23.60
CA GLY A 94 -1.47 14.96 23.02
C GLY A 94 -1.21 13.59 22.38
N MET A 95 -2.22 12.73 22.31
CA MET A 95 -2.12 11.40 21.70
C MET A 95 -2.72 11.40 20.30
N ALA A 96 -2.57 10.32 19.57
CA ALA A 96 -3.16 10.14 18.26
C ALA A 96 -4.31 9.15 18.33
N LEU A 97 -5.39 9.43 17.60
CA LEU A 97 -6.50 8.49 17.43
C LEU A 97 -6.15 7.57 16.26
N PRO A 98 -6.02 6.25 16.47
CA PRO A 98 -5.71 5.34 15.37
C PRO A 98 -6.82 5.34 14.33
N CYS A 99 -6.45 5.48 13.05
CA CYS A 99 -7.43 5.48 11.96
C CYS A 99 -7.06 4.56 10.81
N GLY A 100 -5.90 3.91 10.84
CA GLY A 100 -5.50 3.01 9.79
C GLY A 100 -4.05 2.60 9.89
N ALA A 101 -3.51 2.10 8.78
CA ALA A 101 -2.16 1.61 8.68
C ALA A 101 -1.48 2.19 7.44
N THR A 102 -0.17 2.34 7.49
CA THR A 102 0.61 2.77 6.34
C THR A 102 1.84 1.87 6.19
N GLY A 103 2.17 1.53 4.94
CA GLY A 103 3.41 0.87 4.59
C GLY A 103 4.16 1.72 3.58
N ARG A 104 5.47 1.78 3.70
CA ARG A 104 6.32 2.60 2.83
C ARG A 104 7.54 1.83 2.39
N TRP A 105 7.87 2.00 1.14
CA TRP A 105 9.15 1.56 0.60
C TRP A 105 9.84 2.75 -0.05
N PHE A 106 11.12 2.92 0.23
CA PHE A 106 11.94 3.95 -0.41
C PHE A 106 13.18 3.31 -0.99
N SER A 107 13.59 3.78 -2.17
CA SER A 107 14.84 3.36 -2.80
C SER A 107 16.03 3.86 -1.99
N GLU A 108 17.15 3.21 -2.18
CA GLU A 108 18.42 3.66 -1.60
C GLU A 108 19.03 4.81 -2.36
#